data_7d765782bd01cdf479fa466504d51182
#
_entry.id   7d765782bd01cdf479fa466504d51182
#
_cell.length_a   1.000
_cell.length_b   1.000
_cell.length_c   1.000
_cell.angle_alpha   90.00
_cell.angle_beta   90.00
_cell.angle_gamma   90.00
#
_symmetry.space_group_name_H-M   'P 1'
#
loop_
_entity.id
_entity.type
_entity.pdbx_description
1 polymer ?
#
loop_
_entity_poly.entity_id
_entity_poly.type
_entity_poly.pdbx_seq_one_letter_code
_entity_poly.pdbx_strand_id
1 'polypeptide(L)'
;MLVYIRESDKDKIMCNVDEKDIAEHLRVRLKKEQEEKEHKKKEKAEAHLYTIIKVARDENLKEQIGKDIYFDLVDHEKVRSFRIQKQLLFTTFKEEVAKEYGIPVQFQRFWLWAKRQNHTYRPNRPLSPHEETQSVGQLREVSNKAHNAELKLFLEVELGPDLRPLPPPEKSKEDILLFFKLYNPEKEELCFVGRLFVKALGKPSEILTKLNEMAGFVPNEEIELYEEIKFEPNVMCEHIDKKATFRASQLEDGDIICFQKSPIPDSDTQMRYPDVPSYLEYVHNRQVVHFRLLEKPKDDDFSLELSKLHTYDDVVERVARQLGVDDPAKIRLTSHNCYSQQPKPQPI
;
A
#
# COMPACT_ATOMS: atom_id res chain seq x y z
N MET A 1 -36.20 -15.55 -16.75
CA MET A 1 -36.97 -16.52 -17.59
C MET A 1 -38.42 -16.44 -17.15
N LEU A 2 -39.33 -16.09 -18.03
CA LEU A 2 -40.78 -16.10 -17.77
C LEU A 2 -41.35 -17.39 -18.33
N VAL A 3 -42.08 -18.12 -17.49
CA VAL A 3 -42.75 -19.37 -17.85
C VAL A 3 -44.24 -19.07 -17.88
N TYR A 4 -44.88 -19.36 -19.01
CA TYR A 4 -46.34 -19.21 -19.22
C TYR A 4 -46.96 -20.59 -19.21
N ILE A 5 -48.06 -20.75 -18.46
CA ILE A 5 -48.84 -21.99 -18.40
C ILE A 5 -50.26 -21.62 -18.88
N ARG A 6 -50.85 -22.44 -19.75
CA ARG A 6 -52.25 -22.28 -20.12
C ARG A 6 -53.13 -22.50 -18.90
N GLU A 7 -54.10 -21.64 -18.69
CA GLU A 7 -54.98 -21.71 -17.55
C GLU A 7 -55.79 -23.04 -17.49
N SER A 8 -56.14 -23.60 -18.63
CA SER A 8 -56.79 -24.91 -18.79
C SER A 8 -55.90 -26.09 -18.35
N ASP A 9 -54.58 -25.92 -18.33
CA ASP A 9 -53.62 -26.96 -17.99
C ASP A 9 -52.99 -26.76 -16.61
N LYS A 10 -53.42 -25.67 -15.92
CA LYS A 10 -52.89 -25.30 -14.60
C LYS A 10 -53.00 -26.43 -13.58
N ASP A 11 -54.17 -27.07 -13.46
CA ASP A 11 -54.39 -28.13 -12.46
C ASP A 11 -53.68 -29.47 -12.82
N LYS A 12 -53.26 -29.61 -14.08
CA LYS A 12 -52.47 -30.78 -14.53
C LYS A 12 -50.98 -30.58 -14.34
N ILE A 13 -50.49 -29.34 -14.44
CA ILE A 13 -49.07 -28.98 -14.42
C ILE A 13 -48.64 -28.55 -13.00
N MET A 14 -49.54 -27.87 -12.28
CA MET A 14 -49.28 -27.42 -10.91
C MET A 14 -49.70 -28.53 -9.94
N CYS A 15 -48.81 -29.39 -9.59
CA CYS A 15 -49.00 -30.30 -8.47
C CYS A 15 -48.76 -29.56 -7.15
N ASN A 16 -49.52 -29.97 -6.11
CA ASN A 16 -49.21 -29.53 -4.74
C ASN A 16 -47.87 -30.11 -4.33
N VAL A 17 -46.84 -29.31 -4.38
CA VAL A 17 -45.47 -29.69 -3.93
C VAL A 17 -45.38 -29.38 -2.44
N ASP A 18 -45.11 -30.37 -1.64
CA ASP A 18 -44.89 -30.23 -0.20
C ASP A 18 -43.37 -30.06 0.03
N GLU A 19 -43.03 -29.49 1.17
CA GLU A 19 -41.64 -29.30 1.60
C GLU A 19 -40.82 -30.61 1.62
N LYS A 20 -41.52 -31.75 1.74
CA LYS A 20 -40.94 -33.10 1.70
C LYS A 20 -40.46 -33.52 0.28
N ASP A 21 -41.01 -32.90 -0.75
CA ASP A 21 -40.69 -33.23 -2.14
C ASP A 21 -39.39 -32.55 -2.60
N ILE A 22 -38.87 -31.60 -1.78
CA ILE A 22 -37.59 -30.94 -2.06
C ILE A 22 -36.45 -31.88 -1.62
N ALA A 23 -35.56 -32.22 -2.53
CA ALA A 23 -34.39 -33.05 -2.22
C ALA A 23 -33.56 -32.43 -1.07
N GLU A 24 -33.10 -33.28 -0.16
CA GLU A 24 -32.46 -32.86 1.10
C GLU A 24 -31.27 -31.89 0.88
N HIS A 25 -30.44 -32.13 -0.15
CA HIS A 25 -29.35 -31.23 -0.48
C HIS A 25 -29.81 -29.82 -0.89
N LEU A 26 -31.00 -29.71 -1.54
CA LEU A 26 -31.59 -28.42 -1.91
C LEU A 26 -32.19 -27.70 -0.69
N ARG A 27 -32.80 -28.46 0.22
CA ARG A 27 -33.28 -27.89 1.51
C ARG A 27 -32.15 -27.30 2.33
N VAL A 28 -31.06 -28.05 2.47
CA VAL A 28 -29.84 -27.57 3.19
C VAL A 28 -29.28 -26.33 2.54
N ARG A 29 -29.18 -26.33 1.20
CA ARG A 29 -28.70 -25.18 0.44
C ARG A 29 -29.61 -23.95 0.59
N LEU A 30 -30.92 -24.12 0.45
CA LEU A 30 -31.90 -23.03 0.57
C LEU A 30 -31.89 -22.45 1.98
N LYS A 31 -31.82 -23.31 3.00
CA LYS A 31 -31.72 -22.88 4.41
C LYS A 31 -30.45 -22.06 4.63
N LYS A 32 -29.31 -22.53 4.12
CA LYS A 32 -28.05 -21.78 4.19
C LYS A 32 -28.12 -20.44 3.46
N GLU A 33 -28.69 -20.42 2.24
CA GLU A 33 -28.86 -19.18 1.48
C GLU A 33 -29.81 -18.19 2.19
N GLN A 34 -30.83 -18.69 2.89
CA GLN A 34 -31.72 -17.85 3.67
C GLN A 34 -31.05 -17.29 4.91
N GLU A 35 -30.32 -18.11 5.65
CA GLU A 35 -29.51 -17.69 6.80
C GLU A 35 -28.48 -16.65 6.39
N GLU A 36 -27.79 -16.84 5.26
CA GLU A 36 -26.85 -15.87 4.71
C GLU A 36 -27.52 -14.55 4.30
N LYS A 37 -28.73 -14.61 3.71
CA LYS A 37 -29.51 -13.42 3.35
C LYS A 37 -29.97 -12.64 4.59
N GLU A 38 -30.45 -13.36 5.60
CA GLU A 38 -30.86 -12.76 6.88
C GLU A 38 -29.67 -12.13 7.60
N HIS A 39 -28.53 -12.84 7.65
CA HIS A 39 -27.29 -12.30 8.20
C HIS A 39 -26.83 -11.02 7.47
N LYS A 40 -26.78 -11.05 6.14
CA LYS A 40 -26.46 -9.86 5.34
C LYS A 40 -27.44 -8.71 5.53
N LYS A 41 -28.73 -9.01 5.70
CA LYS A 41 -29.76 -7.99 5.97
C LYS A 41 -29.55 -7.36 7.35
N LYS A 42 -29.25 -8.19 8.37
CA LYS A 42 -28.93 -7.73 9.74
C LYS A 42 -27.64 -6.90 9.74
N GLU A 43 -26.58 -7.37 9.09
CA GLU A 43 -25.32 -6.62 8.94
C GLU A 43 -25.53 -5.24 8.28
N LYS A 44 -26.34 -5.17 7.21
CA LYS A 44 -26.67 -3.90 6.57
C LYS A 44 -27.46 -2.97 7.48
N ALA A 45 -28.39 -3.50 8.25
CA ALA A 45 -29.19 -2.72 9.20
C ALA A 45 -28.34 -2.16 10.35
N GLU A 46 -27.32 -2.89 10.78
CA GLU A 46 -26.41 -2.50 11.86
C GLU A 46 -25.15 -1.77 11.38
N ALA A 47 -24.88 -1.74 10.06
CA ALA A 47 -23.65 -1.16 9.50
C ALA A 47 -23.40 0.30 9.93
N HIS A 48 -24.47 1.08 10.16
CA HIS A 48 -24.37 2.45 10.63
C HIS A 48 -23.84 2.58 12.07
N LEU A 49 -23.92 1.49 12.88
CA LEU A 49 -23.45 1.46 14.26
C LEU A 49 -21.95 1.18 14.38
N TYR A 50 -21.34 0.64 13.32
CA TYR A 50 -19.94 0.24 13.30
C TYR A 50 -19.09 1.16 12.42
N THR A 51 -17.81 1.15 12.70
CA THR A 51 -16.78 1.73 11.84
C THR A 51 -15.63 0.73 11.70
N ILE A 52 -14.83 0.93 10.69
CA ILE A 52 -13.61 0.14 10.47
C ILE A 52 -12.41 0.99 10.87
N ILE A 53 -11.55 0.41 11.70
CA ILE A 53 -10.24 0.97 12.05
C ILE A 53 -9.18 0.12 11.38
N LYS A 54 -8.32 0.73 10.58
CA LYS A 54 -7.14 0.10 9.97
C LYS A 54 -5.90 0.51 10.74
N VAL A 55 -5.15 -0.46 11.24
CA VAL A 55 -3.96 -0.22 12.06
C VAL A 55 -2.73 -0.72 11.32
N ALA A 56 -1.87 0.22 10.93
CA ALA A 56 -0.56 -0.06 10.38
C ALA A 56 0.51 -0.02 11.47
N ARG A 57 1.54 -0.86 11.36
CA ARG A 57 2.69 -0.97 12.27
C ARG A 57 3.98 -1.08 11.47
N ASP A 58 5.12 -0.91 12.14
CA ASP A 58 6.44 -1.05 11.51
C ASP A 58 6.63 -2.37 10.76
N GLU A 59 6.03 -3.47 11.25
CA GLU A 59 6.07 -4.76 10.59
C GLU A 59 5.39 -4.73 9.22
N ASN A 60 4.24 -4.04 9.10
CA ASN A 60 3.55 -3.89 7.82
C ASN A 60 4.39 -3.10 6.81
N LEU A 61 5.11 -2.08 7.27
CA LEU A 61 6.02 -1.32 6.43
C LEU A 61 7.17 -2.21 5.92
N LYS A 62 7.77 -3.02 6.80
CA LYS A 62 8.83 -3.97 6.44
C LYS A 62 8.37 -5.06 5.47
N GLU A 63 7.14 -5.51 5.62
CA GLU A 63 6.58 -6.56 4.76
C GLU A 63 6.24 -6.06 3.36
N GLN A 64 5.76 -4.81 3.24
CA GLN A 64 5.20 -4.29 2.00
C GLN A 64 6.19 -3.48 1.16
N ILE A 65 7.04 -2.65 1.80
CA ILE A 65 7.95 -1.76 1.08
C ILE A 65 9.03 -2.56 0.34
N GLY A 66 9.15 -2.28 -0.96
CA GLY A 66 10.08 -2.95 -1.86
C GLY A 66 9.58 -4.28 -2.43
N LYS A 67 8.36 -4.69 -2.07
CA LYS A 67 7.70 -5.90 -2.59
C LYS A 67 6.35 -5.55 -3.22
N ASP A 68 5.42 -5.13 -2.39
CA ASP A 68 4.06 -4.80 -2.79
C ASP A 68 3.92 -3.34 -3.19
N ILE A 69 4.60 -2.47 -2.45
CA ILE A 69 4.62 -1.01 -2.68
C ILE A 69 6.04 -0.48 -2.70
N TYR A 70 6.25 0.61 -3.39
CA TYR A 70 7.53 1.34 -3.45
C TYR A 70 7.39 2.77 -2.95
N PHE A 71 6.22 3.34 -3.15
CA PHE A 71 5.85 4.68 -2.69
C PHE A 71 4.98 4.62 -1.45
N ASP A 72 4.95 5.71 -0.70
CA ASP A 72 4.28 5.77 0.60
C ASP A 72 4.82 4.77 1.63
N LEU A 73 4.12 4.56 2.71
CA LEU A 73 4.54 3.71 3.82
C LEU A 73 3.82 2.37 3.86
N VAL A 74 2.55 2.33 3.42
CA VAL A 74 1.72 1.14 3.54
C VAL A 74 0.53 1.17 2.59
N ASP A 75 0.16 0.01 2.09
CA ASP A 75 -1.15 -0.23 1.50
C ASP A 75 -2.14 -0.55 2.63
N HIS A 76 -3.05 0.38 2.89
CA HIS A 76 -4.05 0.24 3.95
C HIS A 76 -5.04 -0.90 3.72
N GLU A 77 -5.16 -1.44 2.50
CA GLU A 77 -6.01 -2.60 2.25
C GLU A 77 -5.40 -3.91 2.78
N LYS A 78 -4.08 -3.91 2.98
CA LYS A 78 -3.32 -5.07 3.45
C LYS A 78 -2.90 -4.99 4.93
N VAL A 79 -3.49 -4.11 5.71
CA VAL A 79 -3.26 -4.03 7.15
C VAL A 79 -4.43 -4.61 7.94
N ARG A 80 -4.19 -4.89 9.23
CA ARG A 80 -5.24 -5.40 10.10
C ARG A 80 -6.38 -4.40 10.24
N SER A 81 -7.59 -4.89 9.99
CA SER A 81 -8.84 -4.13 10.13
C SER A 81 -9.61 -4.62 11.36
N PHE A 82 -10.14 -3.67 12.12
CA PHE A 82 -11.01 -3.90 13.28
C PHE A 82 -12.38 -3.30 12.99
N ARG A 83 -13.44 -4.12 13.12
CA ARG A 83 -14.82 -3.65 13.02
C ARG A 83 -15.32 -3.33 14.43
N ILE A 84 -15.42 -2.04 14.74
CA ILE A 84 -15.66 -1.53 16.10
C ILE A 84 -16.95 -0.73 16.14
N GLN A 85 -17.72 -0.83 17.24
CA GLN A 85 -18.88 0.01 17.48
C GLN A 85 -18.45 1.47 17.65
N LYS A 86 -19.13 2.38 16.97
CA LYS A 86 -18.81 3.83 17.02
C LYS A 86 -18.86 4.43 18.42
N GLN A 87 -19.70 3.89 19.29
CA GLN A 87 -19.86 4.35 20.66
C GLN A 87 -18.77 3.85 21.61
N LEU A 88 -18.00 2.82 21.20
CA LEU A 88 -16.92 2.28 22.01
C LEU A 88 -15.87 3.35 22.29
N LEU A 89 -15.41 3.44 23.53
CA LEU A 89 -14.32 4.35 23.90
C LEU A 89 -13.00 3.86 23.26
N PHE A 90 -12.16 4.79 22.86
CA PHE A 90 -10.87 4.45 22.26
C PHE A 90 -9.95 3.70 23.23
N THR A 91 -10.07 3.96 24.54
CA THR A 91 -9.35 3.22 25.57
C THR A 91 -9.66 1.72 25.54
N THR A 92 -10.94 1.35 25.34
CA THR A 92 -11.34 -0.07 25.19
C THR A 92 -10.80 -0.66 23.88
N PHE A 93 -10.77 0.12 22.80
CA PHE A 93 -10.13 -0.32 21.56
C PHE A 93 -8.63 -0.59 21.76
N LYS A 94 -7.92 0.23 22.54
CA LYS A 94 -6.51 -0.04 22.91
C LYS A 94 -6.32 -1.39 23.61
N GLU A 95 -7.28 -1.82 24.42
CA GLU A 95 -7.27 -3.15 25.05
C GLU A 95 -7.46 -4.28 24.03
N GLU A 96 -8.29 -4.09 23.02
CA GLU A 96 -8.44 -5.05 21.91
C GLU A 96 -7.13 -5.17 21.11
N VAL A 97 -6.49 -4.03 20.81
CA VAL A 97 -5.18 -4.00 20.16
C VAL A 97 -4.11 -4.69 21.02
N ALA A 98 -4.16 -4.50 22.35
CA ALA A 98 -3.24 -5.18 23.29
C ALA A 98 -3.37 -6.70 23.22
N LYS A 99 -4.61 -7.20 23.15
CA LYS A 99 -4.89 -8.65 23.00
C LYS A 99 -4.43 -9.18 21.64
N GLU A 100 -4.68 -8.45 20.57
CA GLU A 100 -4.35 -8.88 19.21
C GLU A 100 -2.84 -8.94 18.97
N TYR A 101 -2.09 -7.95 19.45
CA TYR A 101 -0.65 -7.82 19.16
C TYR A 101 0.26 -8.15 20.34
N GLY A 102 -0.29 -8.41 21.52
CA GLY A 102 0.52 -8.63 22.72
C GLY A 102 1.25 -7.38 23.23
N ILE A 103 0.79 -6.18 22.85
CA ILE A 103 1.41 -4.91 23.22
C ILE A 103 0.58 -4.24 24.31
N PRO A 104 1.07 -4.13 25.56
CA PRO A 104 0.34 -3.47 26.64
C PRO A 104 -0.07 -2.03 26.29
N VAL A 105 -1.24 -1.63 26.76
CA VAL A 105 -1.88 -0.33 26.46
C VAL A 105 -0.96 0.86 26.71
N GLN A 106 -0.17 0.83 27.79
CA GLN A 106 0.75 1.91 28.15
C GLN A 106 1.94 2.09 27.19
N PHE A 107 2.19 1.12 26.32
CA PHE A 107 3.27 1.17 25.32
C PHE A 107 2.75 1.49 23.92
N GLN A 108 1.44 1.71 23.76
CA GLN A 108 0.81 2.05 22.50
C GLN A 108 0.69 3.56 22.35
N ARG A 109 1.24 4.10 21.26
CA ARG A 109 0.96 5.46 20.81
C ARG A 109 0.41 5.41 19.40
N PHE A 110 -0.76 6.02 19.19
CA PHE A 110 -1.43 6.03 17.90
C PHE A 110 -1.27 7.36 17.20
N TRP A 111 -0.99 7.30 15.92
CA TRP A 111 -0.90 8.43 15.02
C TRP A 111 -2.05 8.43 14.04
N LEU A 112 -2.60 9.62 13.79
CA LEU A 112 -3.56 9.82 12.71
C LEU A 112 -2.83 9.92 11.37
N TRP A 113 -3.37 9.26 10.38
CA TRP A 113 -2.96 9.45 8.99
C TRP A 113 -3.68 10.67 8.41
N ALA A 114 -2.95 11.46 7.60
CA ALA A 114 -3.52 12.55 6.84
C ALA A 114 -3.19 12.41 5.36
N LYS A 115 -4.18 12.76 4.52
CA LYS A 115 -3.97 12.95 3.09
C LYS A 115 -3.43 14.36 2.89
N ARG A 116 -2.25 14.46 2.29
CA ARG A 116 -1.60 15.73 1.95
C ARG A 116 -2.15 16.30 0.64
N GLN A 117 -1.83 17.56 0.35
CA GLN A 117 -2.23 18.24 -0.89
C GLN A 117 -1.64 17.57 -2.13
N ASN A 118 -0.45 16.99 -2.02
CA ASN A 118 0.21 16.21 -3.08
C ASN A 118 -0.33 14.79 -3.23
N HIS A 119 -1.48 14.47 -2.62
CA HIS A 119 -2.18 13.20 -2.62
C HIS A 119 -1.51 12.04 -1.88
N THR A 120 -0.35 12.25 -1.27
CA THR A 120 0.29 11.23 -0.42
C THR A 120 -0.42 11.07 0.92
N TYR A 121 -0.31 9.88 1.52
CA TYR A 121 -0.82 9.58 2.86
C TYR A 121 0.35 9.41 3.82
N ARG A 122 0.32 10.17 4.94
CA ARG A 122 1.39 10.13 5.94
C ARG A 122 0.83 10.13 7.36
N PRO A 123 1.48 9.49 8.34
CA PRO A 123 1.24 9.75 9.76
C PRO A 123 1.51 11.22 10.03
N ASN A 124 0.52 11.95 10.55
CA ASN A 124 0.59 13.40 10.65
C ASN A 124 0.87 13.87 12.08
N ARG A 125 0.22 13.28 13.05
CA ARG A 125 0.37 13.60 14.46
C ARG A 125 -0.11 12.48 15.37
N PRO A 126 0.41 12.35 16.60
CA PRO A 126 -0.15 11.43 17.57
C PRO A 126 -1.53 11.92 18.05
N LEU A 127 -2.34 10.99 18.52
CA LEU A 127 -3.55 11.31 19.26
C LEU A 127 -3.19 12.03 20.55
N SER A 128 -3.95 13.08 20.87
CA SER A 128 -3.84 13.76 22.15
C SER A 128 -4.51 12.93 23.26
N PRO A 129 -4.13 13.11 24.54
CA PRO A 129 -4.79 12.46 25.67
C PRO A 129 -6.31 12.68 25.70
N HIS A 130 -6.77 13.88 25.30
CA HIS A 130 -8.19 14.18 25.21
C HIS A 130 -8.88 13.35 24.13
N GLU A 131 -8.27 13.20 22.95
CA GLU A 131 -8.81 12.39 21.87
C GLU A 131 -8.88 10.91 22.26
N GLU A 132 -7.91 10.41 23.01
CA GLU A 132 -7.93 9.02 23.50
C GLU A 132 -9.07 8.71 24.48
N THR A 133 -9.70 9.74 25.09
CA THR A 133 -10.91 9.56 25.93
C THR A 133 -12.22 9.59 25.15
N GLN A 134 -12.17 9.90 23.85
CA GLN A 134 -13.36 9.96 23.01
C GLN A 134 -13.79 8.60 22.51
N SER A 135 -15.02 8.54 21.96
CA SER A 135 -15.48 7.36 21.27
C SER A 135 -14.79 7.24 19.90
N VAL A 136 -14.70 6.01 19.41
CA VAL A 136 -14.12 5.71 18.08
C VAL A 136 -14.84 6.46 16.97
N GLY A 137 -16.17 6.66 17.08
CA GLY A 137 -16.97 7.43 16.14
C GLY A 137 -16.57 8.89 16.08
N GLN A 138 -16.35 9.53 17.24
CA GLN A 138 -15.88 10.91 17.33
C GLN A 138 -14.47 11.08 16.75
N LEU A 139 -13.55 10.17 17.05
CA LEU A 139 -12.21 10.19 16.47
C LEU A 139 -12.22 10.08 14.95
N ARG A 140 -13.09 9.22 14.40
CA ARG A 140 -13.25 9.10 12.96
C ARG A 140 -13.69 10.41 12.32
N GLU A 141 -14.62 11.14 12.93
CA GLU A 141 -15.12 12.42 12.41
C GLU A 141 -14.05 13.51 12.45
N VAL A 142 -13.20 13.52 13.46
CA VAL A 142 -12.04 14.43 13.54
C VAL A 142 -11.01 14.13 12.46
N SER A 143 -10.77 12.85 12.19
CA SER A 143 -9.77 12.39 11.20
C SER A 143 -10.24 12.59 9.76
N ASN A 144 -11.54 12.47 9.49
CA ASN A 144 -12.06 12.44 8.12
C ASN A 144 -13.45 13.06 8.05
N LYS A 145 -13.56 14.15 7.29
CA LYS A 145 -14.85 14.81 7.01
C LYS A 145 -15.75 14.01 6.06
N ALA A 146 -15.26 12.93 5.46
CA ALA A 146 -16.03 12.08 4.55
C ALA A 146 -16.89 11.07 5.31
N HIS A 147 -18.19 11.01 5.02
CA HIS A 147 -19.20 10.27 5.78
C HIS A 147 -19.00 8.75 5.90
N ASN A 148 -18.18 8.10 5.09
CA ASN A 148 -17.95 6.65 5.13
C ASN A 148 -16.46 6.28 5.22
N ALA A 149 -15.63 7.18 5.67
CA ALA A 149 -14.21 6.94 5.74
C ALA A 149 -13.86 6.02 6.92
N GLU A 150 -12.96 5.10 6.66
CA GLU A 150 -12.32 4.28 7.67
C GLU A 150 -11.39 5.15 8.53
N LEU A 151 -11.25 4.80 9.81
CA LEU A 151 -10.24 5.42 10.66
C LEU A 151 -8.90 4.70 10.42
N LYS A 152 -7.93 5.42 9.89
CA LYS A 152 -6.59 4.90 9.64
C LYS A 152 -5.64 5.38 10.73
N LEU A 153 -4.98 4.43 11.39
CA LEU A 153 -4.05 4.69 12.48
C LEU A 153 -2.70 4.03 12.20
N PHE A 154 -1.63 4.68 12.61
CA PHE A 154 -0.32 4.08 12.74
C PHE A 154 -0.06 3.81 14.22
N LEU A 155 0.24 2.57 14.58
CA LEU A 155 0.61 2.18 15.93
C LEU A 155 2.12 2.22 16.06
N GLU A 156 2.59 3.21 16.78
CA GLU A 156 3.99 3.36 17.18
C GLU A 156 4.24 2.55 18.44
N VAL A 157 5.23 1.68 18.37
CA VAL A 157 5.73 0.90 19.51
C VAL A 157 7.24 1.01 19.55
N GLU A 158 7.77 1.48 20.66
CA GLU A 158 9.22 1.45 20.88
C GLU A 158 9.64 0.11 21.46
N LEU A 159 10.74 -0.43 20.94
CA LEU A 159 11.29 -1.71 21.40
C LEU A 159 12.67 -1.49 22.02
N GLY A 160 12.88 -2.10 23.17
CA GLY A 160 14.22 -2.18 23.78
C GLY A 160 15.15 -3.15 23.06
N PRO A 161 16.41 -3.24 23.49
CA PRO A 161 17.39 -4.16 22.91
C PRO A 161 16.97 -5.64 23.02
N ASP A 162 16.13 -5.97 24.00
CA ASP A 162 15.54 -7.31 24.21
C ASP A 162 14.22 -7.51 23.46
N LEU A 163 13.87 -6.61 22.52
CA LEU A 163 12.63 -6.59 21.75
C LEU A 163 11.36 -6.46 22.58
N ARG A 164 11.47 -6.05 23.85
CA ARG A 164 10.29 -5.75 24.67
C ARG A 164 9.81 -4.34 24.45
N PRO A 165 8.47 -4.14 24.46
CA PRO A 165 7.89 -2.81 24.37
C PRO A 165 8.37 -1.88 25.48
N LEU A 166 8.71 -0.66 25.12
CA LEU A 166 9.08 0.42 26.03
C LEU A 166 8.03 1.54 25.97
N PRO A 167 7.94 2.38 27.00
CA PRO A 167 7.14 3.59 26.92
C PRO A 167 7.58 4.45 25.73
N PRO A 168 6.61 4.94 24.91
CA PRO A 168 6.96 5.82 23.80
C PRO A 168 7.63 7.10 24.35
N PRO A 169 8.68 7.60 23.68
CA PRO A 169 9.37 8.79 24.11
C PRO A 169 8.43 10.01 24.08
N GLU A 170 8.65 10.96 24.97
CA GLU A 170 7.91 12.21 24.92
C GLU A 170 8.18 12.94 23.62
N LYS A 171 7.11 13.35 22.93
CA LYS A 171 7.18 14.13 21.70
C LYS A 171 6.89 15.60 21.98
N SER A 172 7.89 16.45 21.79
CA SER A 172 7.73 17.89 21.82
C SER A 172 7.32 18.43 20.43
N LYS A 173 6.97 19.72 20.36
CA LYS A 173 6.70 20.38 19.08
C LYS A 173 7.93 20.52 18.18
N GLU A 174 9.11 20.37 18.74
CA GLU A 174 10.39 20.41 18.02
C GLU A 174 10.79 19.04 17.46
N ASP A 175 10.11 17.97 17.84
CA ASP A 175 10.38 16.62 17.37
C ASP A 175 9.58 16.34 16.12
N ILE A 176 10.25 15.74 15.13
CA ILE A 176 9.68 15.29 13.86
C ILE A 176 9.89 13.79 13.76
N LEU A 177 8.84 13.05 13.44
CA LEU A 177 8.92 11.61 13.15
C LEU A 177 9.19 11.39 11.67
N LEU A 178 10.36 10.84 11.34
CA LEU A 178 10.76 10.51 9.97
C LEU A 178 10.85 9.00 9.77
N PHE A 179 10.51 8.55 8.56
CA PHE A 179 10.55 7.16 8.14
C PHE A 179 11.68 6.97 7.13
N PHE A 180 12.40 5.84 7.21
CA PHE A 180 13.61 5.62 6.43
C PHE A 180 13.51 4.37 5.57
N LYS A 181 13.83 4.53 4.29
CA LYS A 181 13.96 3.45 3.31
C LYS A 181 15.41 3.36 2.84
N LEU A 182 15.94 2.15 2.76
CA LEU A 182 17.26 1.87 2.21
C LEU A 182 17.12 1.39 0.78
N TYR A 183 17.85 2.00 -0.13
CA TYR A 183 18.01 1.55 -1.50
C TYR A 183 19.38 0.91 -1.71
N ASN A 184 19.40 -0.27 -2.32
CA ASN A 184 20.61 -0.94 -2.75
C ASN A 184 20.67 -0.95 -4.28
N PRO A 185 21.53 -0.11 -4.92
CA PRO A 185 21.60 -0.02 -6.37
C PRO A 185 22.17 -1.27 -7.06
N GLU A 186 23.01 -2.05 -6.38
CA GLU A 186 23.56 -3.30 -6.92
C GLU A 186 22.50 -4.38 -7.07
N LYS A 187 21.54 -4.41 -6.14
CA LYS A 187 20.44 -5.40 -6.12
C LYS A 187 19.14 -4.86 -6.69
N GLU A 188 19.07 -3.55 -6.97
CA GLU A 188 17.83 -2.85 -7.34
C GLU A 188 16.70 -3.08 -6.31
N GLU A 189 17.05 -3.08 -5.02
CA GLU A 189 16.14 -3.35 -3.91
C GLU A 189 15.93 -2.14 -3.03
N LEU A 190 14.67 -1.89 -2.69
CA LEU A 190 14.25 -0.89 -1.72
C LEU A 190 13.63 -1.61 -0.51
N CYS A 191 13.98 -1.20 0.70
CA CYS A 191 13.37 -1.76 1.90
C CYS A 191 13.18 -0.71 3.00
N PHE A 192 12.23 -0.94 3.88
CA PHE A 192 12.04 -0.16 5.09
C PHE A 192 13.05 -0.58 6.15
N VAL A 193 13.75 0.37 6.76
CA VAL A 193 14.75 0.09 7.80
C VAL A 193 14.34 0.59 9.18
N GLY A 194 13.43 1.55 9.26
CA GLY A 194 12.93 2.04 10.54
C GLY A 194 12.48 3.49 10.50
N ARG A 195 12.27 4.06 11.66
CA ARG A 195 11.87 5.45 11.88
C ARG A 195 12.66 6.07 13.03
N LEU A 196 12.81 7.37 13.00
CA LEU A 196 13.52 8.12 14.06
C LEU A 196 12.78 9.42 14.37
N PHE A 197 12.82 9.82 15.63
CA PHE A 197 12.56 11.19 16.03
C PHE A 197 13.81 12.04 15.85
N VAL A 198 13.66 13.15 15.17
CA VAL A 198 14.72 14.15 14.97
C VAL A 198 14.27 15.49 15.47
N LYS A 199 15.20 16.37 15.84
CA LYS A 199 14.88 17.76 16.18
C LYS A 199 14.72 18.57 14.90
N ALA A 200 13.67 19.39 14.79
CA ALA A 200 13.41 20.22 13.61
C ALA A 200 14.59 21.16 13.26
N LEU A 201 15.32 21.64 14.25
CA LEU A 201 16.53 22.46 14.09
C LEU A 201 17.82 21.63 13.99
N GLY A 202 17.74 20.31 14.16
CA GLY A 202 18.84 19.39 13.93
C GLY A 202 19.15 19.24 12.44
N LYS A 203 20.23 18.57 12.13
CA LYS A 203 20.70 18.37 10.76
C LYS A 203 20.78 16.89 10.40
N PRO A 204 20.57 16.49 9.14
CA PRO A 204 20.75 15.12 8.68
C PRO A 204 22.15 14.55 9.02
N SER A 205 23.19 15.39 9.02
CA SER A 205 24.56 14.98 9.41
C SER A 205 24.65 14.40 10.81
N GLU A 206 23.72 14.73 11.71
CA GLU A 206 23.74 14.25 13.11
C GLU A 206 23.19 12.83 13.27
N ILE A 207 22.46 12.33 12.27
CA ILE A 207 21.83 11.00 12.31
C ILE A 207 22.47 9.98 11.37
N LEU A 208 23.51 10.33 10.61
CA LEU A 208 24.14 9.44 9.62
C LEU A 208 24.64 8.13 10.24
N THR A 209 25.32 8.21 11.39
CA THR A 209 25.78 7.02 12.11
C THR A 209 24.62 6.12 12.49
N LYS A 210 23.49 6.69 12.93
CA LYS A 210 22.31 5.92 13.28
C LYS A 210 21.67 5.26 12.06
N LEU A 211 21.62 5.95 10.93
CA LEU A 211 21.12 5.38 9.67
C LEU A 211 22.03 4.24 9.19
N ASN A 212 23.35 4.39 9.32
CA ASN A 212 24.30 3.35 9.00
C ASN A 212 24.09 2.10 9.87
N GLU A 213 23.88 2.26 11.17
CA GLU A 213 23.53 1.16 12.08
C GLU A 213 22.24 0.46 11.64
N MET A 214 21.20 1.21 11.31
CA MET A 214 19.91 0.66 10.86
C MET A 214 20.03 -0.11 9.54
N ALA A 215 20.95 0.29 8.67
CA ALA A 215 21.25 -0.37 7.40
C ALA A 215 22.23 -1.54 7.52
N GLY A 216 22.86 -1.73 8.70
CA GLY A 216 23.94 -2.71 8.88
C GLY A 216 25.24 -2.31 8.21
N PHE A 217 25.46 -1.01 7.97
CA PHE A 217 26.70 -0.46 7.42
C PHE A 217 27.72 -0.17 8.52
N VAL A 218 28.96 0.11 8.13
CA VAL A 218 29.95 0.65 9.06
C VAL A 218 29.53 2.04 9.56
N PRO A 219 29.83 2.45 10.80
CA PRO A 219 29.30 3.68 11.39
C PRO A 219 29.59 4.96 10.64
N ASN A 220 30.68 5.01 9.88
CA ASN A 220 31.13 6.16 9.09
C ASN A 220 31.00 5.94 7.57
N GLU A 221 30.16 5.01 7.13
CA GLU A 221 29.85 4.85 5.71
C GLU A 221 29.26 6.15 5.16
N GLU A 222 29.75 6.57 4.00
CA GLU A 222 29.16 7.71 3.30
C GLU A 222 27.86 7.30 2.63
N ILE A 223 26.79 8.03 2.93
CA ILE A 223 25.46 7.79 2.40
C ILE A 223 24.85 9.07 1.83
N GLU A 224 24.05 8.92 0.78
CA GLU A 224 23.24 9.99 0.21
C GLU A 224 21.80 9.85 0.65
N LEU A 225 21.15 10.99 0.90
CA LEU A 225 19.78 11.08 1.40
C LEU A 225 18.88 11.77 0.37
N TYR A 226 17.68 11.24 0.21
CA TYR A 226 16.66 11.75 -0.71
C TYR A 226 15.30 11.78 -0.03
N GLU A 227 14.55 12.85 -0.19
CA GLU A 227 13.16 12.93 0.26
C GLU A 227 12.24 12.34 -0.79
N GLU A 228 11.38 11.38 -0.40
CA GLU A 228 10.27 10.92 -1.23
C GLU A 228 9.08 11.86 -1.05
N ILE A 229 8.92 12.82 -1.98
CA ILE A 229 7.92 13.89 -1.85
C ILE A 229 6.55 13.43 -2.37
N LYS A 230 6.50 12.94 -3.61
CA LYS A 230 5.29 12.45 -4.27
C LYS A 230 5.62 11.50 -5.43
N PHE A 231 4.59 10.81 -5.92
CA PHE A 231 4.72 9.89 -7.06
C PHE A 231 3.65 10.11 -8.14
N GLU A 232 2.66 10.95 -7.90
CA GLU A 232 1.63 11.29 -8.88
C GLU A 232 1.57 12.81 -9.10
N PRO A 233 1.37 13.26 -10.35
CA PRO A 233 1.35 12.50 -11.61
C PRO A 233 2.75 12.01 -12.04
N ASN A 234 3.81 12.61 -11.51
CA ASN A 234 5.20 12.26 -11.72
C ASN A 234 5.92 12.08 -10.41
N VAL A 235 6.94 11.23 -10.41
CA VAL A 235 7.81 11.04 -9.24
C VAL A 235 8.57 12.34 -8.95
N MET A 236 8.57 12.71 -7.68
CA MET A 236 9.37 13.78 -7.14
C MET A 236 10.13 13.25 -5.94
N CYS A 237 11.41 13.07 -6.12
CA CYS A 237 12.36 12.59 -5.12
C CYS A 237 13.60 13.46 -5.20
N GLU A 238 13.89 14.19 -4.12
CA GLU A 238 14.92 15.25 -4.14
C GLU A 238 16.04 14.95 -3.14
N HIS A 239 17.25 15.28 -3.54
CA HIS A 239 18.43 15.15 -2.68
C HIS A 239 18.35 16.10 -1.47
N ILE A 240 18.70 15.60 -0.29
CA ILE A 240 18.69 16.35 0.96
C ILE A 240 20.11 16.86 1.28
N ASP A 241 20.24 18.17 1.49
CA ASP A 241 21.48 18.75 2.00
C ASP A 241 21.70 18.34 3.47
N LYS A 242 22.75 17.56 3.72
CA LYS A 242 23.09 17.06 5.05
C LYS A 242 23.47 18.16 6.06
N LYS A 243 23.76 19.38 5.57
CA LYS A 243 24.15 20.56 6.39
C LYS A 243 23.00 21.50 6.69
N ALA A 244 21.91 21.45 5.93
CA ALA A 244 20.70 22.19 6.20
C ALA A 244 19.93 21.55 7.37
N THR A 245 19.15 22.34 8.12
CA THR A 245 18.29 21.79 9.17
C THR A 245 17.07 21.09 8.55
N PHE A 246 16.49 20.14 9.27
CA PHE A 246 15.26 19.46 8.81
C PHE A 246 14.14 20.47 8.53
N ARG A 247 14.01 21.51 9.36
CA ARG A 247 13.05 22.61 9.15
C ARG A 247 13.34 23.42 7.88
N ALA A 248 14.61 23.72 7.58
CA ALA A 248 14.98 24.42 6.36
C ALA A 248 14.70 23.60 5.10
N SER A 249 14.80 22.28 5.19
CA SER A 249 14.39 21.33 4.16
C SER A 249 12.88 21.05 4.14
N GLN A 250 12.07 21.74 4.97
CA GLN A 250 10.63 21.61 5.06
C GLN A 250 10.12 20.21 5.42
N LEU A 251 10.95 19.42 6.10
CA LEU A 251 10.58 18.08 6.55
C LEU A 251 9.65 18.14 7.76
N GLU A 252 8.61 17.34 7.72
CA GLU A 252 7.53 17.27 8.70
C GLU A 252 7.30 15.84 9.20
N ASP A 253 6.43 15.70 10.23
CA ASP A 253 6.01 14.38 10.71
C ASP A 253 5.48 13.51 9.56
N GLY A 254 5.96 12.28 9.48
CA GLY A 254 5.54 11.30 8.50
C GLY A 254 6.30 11.33 7.18
N ASP A 255 7.25 12.25 7.00
CA ASP A 255 8.06 12.29 5.79
C ASP A 255 8.98 11.08 5.68
N ILE A 256 9.26 10.74 4.43
CA ILE A 256 10.05 9.57 4.06
C ILE A 256 11.38 10.03 3.49
N ILE A 257 12.45 9.53 4.09
CA ILE A 257 13.81 9.71 3.59
C ILE A 257 14.30 8.35 3.07
N CYS A 258 14.61 8.32 1.78
CA CYS A 258 15.32 7.20 1.18
C CYS A 258 16.82 7.47 1.23
N PHE A 259 17.63 6.46 1.51
CA PHE A 259 19.08 6.63 1.51
C PHE A 259 19.78 5.43 0.89
N GLN A 260 20.99 5.65 0.46
CA GLN A 260 21.86 4.67 -0.18
C GLN A 260 23.32 4.98 0.14
N LYS A 261 24.22 4.03 -0.10
CA LYS A 261 25.64 4.32 -0.11
C LYS A 261 25.98 5.36 -1.19
N SER A 262 26.90 6.27 -0.86
CA SER A 262 27.42 7.20 -1.86
C SER A 262 28.08 6.43 -3.01
N PRO A 263 27.88 6.84 -4.27
CA PRO A 263 28.54 6.20 -5.40
C PRO A 263 30.07 6.28 -5.25
N ILE A 264 30.75 5.17 -5.51
CA ILE A 264 32.23 5.16 -5.53
C ILE A 264 32.68 5.82 -6.84
N PRO A 265 33.44 6.92 -6.80
CA PRO A 265 34.04 7.52 -7.97
C PRO A 265 34.90 6.48 -8.66
N ASP A 266 35.00 6.19 -9.79
CA ASP A 266 35.85 5.20 -10.49
C ASP A 266 35.38 3.73 -10.46
N SER A 267 34.16 3.42 -10.07
CA SER A 267 33.66 2.06 -10.28
C SER A 267 33.28 1.88 -11.75
N ASP A 268 33.94 0.94 -12.43
CA ASP A 268 33.58 0.52 -13.81
C ASP A 268 32.22 -0.18 -13.91
N THR A 269 31.52 -0.33 -12.79
CA THR A 269 30.22 -1.00 -12.73
C THR A 269 29.11 -0.02 -13.11
N GLN A 270 28.67 -0.09 -14.34
CA GLN A 270 27.52 0.69 -14.82
C GLN A 270 26.24 0.12 -14.21
N MET A 271 25.74 0.75 -13.14
CA MET A 271 24.47 0.39 -12.52
C MET A 271 23.30 0.93 -13.38
N ARG A 272 22.27 0.11 -13.53
CA ARG A 272 21.09 0.47 -14.33
C ARG A 272 20.30 1.62 -13.70
N TYR A 273 20.16 1.60 -12.38
CA TYR A 273 19.54 2.65 -11.58
C TYR A 273 20.48 3.02 -10.45
N PRO A 274 21.38 4.00 -10.67
CA PRO A 274 22.46 4.28 -9.73
C PRO A 274 22.02 4.98 -8.45
N ASP A 275 20.85 5.58 -8.45
CA ASP A 275 20.31 6.36 -7.33
C ASP A 275 18.81 6.14 -7.10
N VAL A 276 18.35 6.60 -5.93
CA VAL A 276 16.95 6.49 -5.52
C VAL A 276 16.00 7.16 -6.53
N PRO A 277 16.22 8.39 -7.00
CA PRO A 277 15.32 9.02 -7.97
C PRO A 277 15.14 8.20 -9.25
N SER A 278 16.24 7.73 -9.85
CA SER A 278 16.20 6.93 -11.09
C SER A 278 15.46 5.59 -10.88
N TYR A 279 15.66 4.97 -9.73
CA TYR A 279 14.96 3.72 -9.40
C TYR A 279 13.46 3.94 -9.18
N LEU A 280 13.07 4.97 -8.44
CA LEU A 280 11.66 5.28 -8.21
C LEU A 280 10.95 5.70 -9.50
N GLU A 281 11.60 6.45 -10.38
CA GLU A 281 11.08 6.80 -11.70
C GLU A 281 10.85 5.54 -12.55
N TYR A 282 11.81 4.63 -12.57
CA TYR A 282 11.67 3.34 -13.23
C TYR A 282 10.46 2.54 -12.68
N VAL A 283 10.37 2.38 -11.36
CA VAL A 283 9.29 1.63 -10.72
C VAL A 283 7.92 2.24 -11.02
N HIS A 284 7.80 3.56 -11.02
CA HIS A 284 6.56 4.27 -11.35
C HIS A 284 6.11 4.04 -12.79
N ASN A 285 7.06 3.98 -13.71
CA ASN A 285 6.78 3.89 -15.14
C ASN A 285 6.75 2.45 -15.67
N ARG A 286 7.26 1.47 -14.91
CA ARG A 286 7.30 0.09 -15.38
C ARG A 286 5.90 -0.50 -15.50
N GLN A 287 5.73 -1.33 -16.51
CA GLN A 287 4.54 -2.14 -16.74
C GLN A 287 4.89 -3.44 -17.45
N VAL A 288 4.20 -4.50 -17.09
CA VAL A 288 4.31 -5.78 -17.81
C VAL A 288 3.32 -5.78 -18.95
N VAL A 289 3.80 -5.97 -20.16
CA VAL A 289 2.99 -6.06 -21.37
C VAL A 289 3.05 -7.47 -21.90
N HIS A 290 1.90 -8.08 -22.10
CA HIS A 290 1.77 -9.42 -22.67
C HIS A 290 1.64 -9.31 -24.18
N PHE A 291 2.44 -10.12 -24.89
CA PHE A 291 2.44 -10.20 -26.34
C PHE A 291 1.86 -11.52 -26.79
N ARG A 292 1.13 -11.47 -27.90
CA ARG A 292 0.49 -12.63 -28.51
C ARG A 292 0.80 -12.67 -30.00
N LEU A 293 0.97 -13.85 -30.54
CA LEU A 293 1.07 -14.02 -31.98
C LEU A 293 -0.30 -13.83 -32.62
N LEU A 294 -0.35 -13.19 -33.80
CA LEU A 294 -1.58 -12.95 -34.53
C LEU A 294 -2.33 -14.26 -34.87
N GLU A 295 -1.56 -15.32 -35.08
CA GLU A 295 -2.07 -16.68 -35.37
C GLU A 295 -2.68 -17.37 -34.13
N LYS A 296 -2.26 -16.95 -32.91
CA LYS A 296 -2.74 -17.51 -31.63
C LYS A 296 -3.19 -16.38 -30.66
N PRO A 297 -4.24 -15.66 -31.01
CA PRO A 297 -4.61 -14.44 -30.26
C PRO A 297 -5.17 -14.69 -28.86
N LYS A 298 -5.45 -15.92 -28.50
CA LYS A 298 -5.99 -16.27 -27.17
C LYS A 298 -4.91 -16.63 -26.16
N ASP A 299 -3.73 -17.01 -26.62
CA ASP A 299 -2.63 -17.47 -25.78
C ASP A 299 -1.54 -16.38 -25.71
N ASP A 300 -1.05 -16.08 -24.52
CA ASP A 300 0.12 -15.21 -24.36
C ASP A 300 1.37 -16.01 -24.81
N ASP A 301 2.16 -15.43 -25.70
CA ASP A 301 3.40 -16.04 -26.18
C ASP A 301 4.56 -15.69 -25.23
N PHE A 302 4.67 -14.41 -24.89
CA PHE A 302 5.64 -13.92 -23.91
C PHE A 302 5.18 -12.61 -23.29
N SER A 303 5.88 -12.18 -22.23
CA SER A 303 5.68 -10.87 -21.61
C SER A 303 6.99 -10.11 -21.50
N LEU A 304 6.94 -8.80 -21.64
CA LEU A 304 8.07 -7.90 -21.42
C LEU A 304 7.73 -6.87 -20.37
N GLU A 305 8.71 -6.57 -19.53
CA GLU A 305 8.66 -5.40 -18.67
C GLU A 305 9.12 -4.18 -19.48
N LEU A 306 8.22 -3.23 -19.62
CA LEU A 306 8.41 -2.00 -20.40
C LEU A 306 8.20 -0.78 -19.51
N SER A 307 8.68 0.37 -19.97
CA SER A 307 8.35 1.67 -19.39
C SER A 307 7.18 2.29 -20.13
N LYS A 308 6.30 2.97 -19.41
CA LYS A 308 5.24 3.84 -19.98
C LYS A 308 5.84 4.99 -20.84
N LEU A 309 7.12 5.29 -20.64
CA LEU A 309 7.87 6.31 -21.39
C LEU A 309 8.49 5.77 -22.68
N HIS A 310 8.45 4.46 -22.91
CA HIS A 310 8.96 3.88 -24.16
C HIS A 310 8.11 4.33 -25.36
N THR A 311 8.79 4.70 -26.42
CA THR A 311 8.18 4.95 -27.72
C THR A 311 7.78 3.63 -28.39
N TYR A 312 7.00 3.72 -29.48
CA TYR A 312 6.67 2.55 -30.28
C TYR A 312 7.92 1.81 -30.79
N ASP A 313 8.92 2.57 -31.25
CA ASP A 313 10.16 2.01 -31.77
C ASP A 313 10.95 1.27 -30.69
N ASP A 314 11.05 1.82 -29.46
CA ASP A 314 11.67 1.14 -28.32
C ASP A 314 10.99 -0.22 -28.01
N VAL A 315 9.66 -0.26 -28.10
CA VAL A 315 8.89 -1.48 -27.87
C VAL A 315 9.14 -2.50 -28.96
N VAL A 316 9.11 -2.07 -30.22
CA VAL A 316 9.36 -2.93 -31.39
C VAL A 316 10.76 -3.53 -31.36
N GLU A 317 11.77 -2.74 -31.04
CA GLU A 317 13.16 -3.25 -30.88
C GLU A 317 13.26 -4.34 -29.80
N ARG A 318 12.60 -4.14 -28.66
CA ARG A 318 12.60 -5.13 -27.57
C ARG A 318 11.87 -6.41 -27.95
N VAL A 319 10.75 -6.28 -28.65
CA VAL A 319 10.00 -7.43 -29.19
C VAL A 319 10.84 -8.16 -30.23
N ALA A 320 11.51 -7.43 -31.16
CA ALA A 320 12.42 -8.02 -32.15
C ALA A 320 13.52 -8.84 -31.49
N ARG A 321 14.17 -8.27 -30.48
CA ARG A 321 15.21 -8.95 -29.70
C ARG A 321 14.70 -10.22 -29.03
N GLN A 322 13.48 -10.16 -28.44
CA GLN A 322 12.86 -11.32 -27.78
C GLN A 322 12.52 -12.43 -28.77
N LEU A 323 12.11 -12.10 -29.99
CA LEU A 323 11.76 -13.04 -31.04
C LEU A 323 12.96 -13.49 -31.91
N GLY A 324 14.15 -12.91 -31.70
CA GLY A 324 15.33 -13.20 -32.53
C GLY A 324 15.21 -12.69 -33.97
N VAL A 325 14.46 -11.58 -34.17
CA VAL A 325 14.30 -10.94 -35.47
C VAL A 325 15.33 -9.83 -35.62
N ASP A 326 16.21 -9.94 -36.62
CA ASP A 326 17.32 -8.98 -36.81
C ASP A 326 16.85 -7.58 -37.20
N ASP A 327 15.75 -7.49 -37.95
CA ASP A 327 15.21 -6.22 -38.46
C ASP A 327 13.89 -5.88 -37.76
N PRO A 328 13.88 -4.89 -36.83
CA PRO A 328 12.67 -4.46 -36.12
C PRO A 328 11.54 -3.98 -37.05
N ALA A 329 11.89 -3.46 -38.25
CA ALA A 329 10.88 -2.98 -39.21
C ALA A 329 9.97 -4.10 -39.78
N LYS A 330 10.35 -5.37 -39.60
CA LYS A 330 9.53 -6.52 -39.94
C LYS A 330 8.46 -6.85 -38.92
N ILE A 331 8.46 -6.18 -37.75
CA ILE A 331 7.49 -6.38 -36.68
C ILE A 331 6.43 -5.28 -36.73
N ARG A 332 5.19 -5.69 -36.63
CA ARG A 332 4.04 -4.79 -36.55
C ARG A 332 3.22 -5.17 -35.34
N LEU A 333 2.93 -4.19 -34.50
CA LEU A 333 2.11 -4.39 -33.31
C LEU A 333 0.70 -3.89 -33.53
N THR A 334 -0.28 -4.64 -33.01
CA THR A 334 -1.68 -4.23 -32.93
C THR A 334 -2.17 -4.35 -31.51
N SER A 335 -3.06 -3.46 -31.08
CA SER A 335 -3.64 -3.59 -29.74
C SER A 335 -4.64 -4.75 -29.71
N HIS A 336 -4.63 -5.50 -28.60
CA HIS A 336 -5.53 -6.62 -28.36
C HIS A 336 -6.78 -6.17 -27.61
N ASN A 337 -7.95 -6.65 -28.03
CA ASN A 337 -9.20 -6.41 -27.32
C ASN A 337 -9.43 -7.52 -26.29
N CYS A 338 -9.33 -7.19 -25.00
CA CYS A 338 -9.47 -8.16 -23.91
C CYS A 338 -10.89 -8.77 -23.79
N TYR A 339 -11.92 -8.11 -24.30
CA TYR A 339 -13.30 -8.62 -24.27
C TYR A 339 -13.57 -9.63 -25.38
N SER A 340 -13.18 -9.28 -26.61
CA SER A 340 -13.40 -10.16 -27.76
C SER A 340 -12.30 -11.22 -27.94
N GLN A 341 -11.20 -11.12 -27.21
CA GLN A 341 -10.01 -11.97 -27.35
C GLN A 341 -9.45 -11.96 -28.78
N GLN A 342 -9.57 -10.83 -29.46
CA GLN A 342 -9.12 -10.64 -30.84
C GLN A 342 -8.23 -9.39 -30.98
N PRO A 343 -7.28 -9.40 -31.91
CA PRO A 343 -6.52 -8.20 -32.25
C PRO A 343 -7.43 -7.16 -32.88
N LYS A 344 -7.15 -5.88 -32.64
CA LYS A 344 -7.83 -4.79 -33.35
C LYS A 344 -7.37 -4.74 -34.80
N PRO A 345 -8.25 -4.34 -35.74
CA PRO A 345 -7.91 -4.31 -37.17
C PRO A 345 -6.81 -3.33 -37.53
N GLN A 346 -6.69 -2.25 -36.74
CA GLN A 346 -5.71 -1.20 -36.99
C GLN A 346 -4.44 -1.44 -36.15
N PRO A 347 -3.25 -1.30 -36.74
CA PRO A 347 -2.00 -1.31 -36.00
C PRO A 347 -1.89 -0.07 -35.09
N ILE A 348 -1.01 -0.18 -34.10
CA ILE A 348 -0.65 0.91 -33.22
C ILE A 348 0.22 1.91 -33.99
#